data_d36f27f67824d6b7208715dde8306e36
#
_entry.id   d36f27f67824d6b7208715dde8306e36
#
_cell.length_a   1.000
_cell.length_b   1.000
_cell.length_c   1.000
_cell.angle_alpha   90.00
_cell.angle_beta   90.00
_cell.angle_gamma   90.00
#
_symmetry.space_group_name_H-M   'P 1'
#
loop_
_entity.id
_entity.type
_entity.pdbx_description
1 polymer ?
#
loop_
_entity_poly.entity_id
_entity_poly.type
_entity_poly.pdbx_seq_one_letter_code
_entity_poly.pdbx_strand_id
1 'polypeptide(L)'
;MASEAAPFINAGSKVLSLNNYAATPSRLERVGMRDSFDEIHSLSIQLLNTAISESKYTRSDLSIAGCLPPLIASYTAEDRRGNKELFDEYILLIEQQIDDVDLFLVETMSSIKEIIVVTDALDHFGLGKYVSLTLDDDYPNLLRSGENLVDAIKLLEMKSADAILLNCSCPETISSALTKFKNIDIPFGAYANGFSSVKDLKFGKSVNVLEARNDLGPDEYLKFVMDWISKGARIIGGCCEIGPKHINRVSDQLHLNGYTTMKLRL
;
A
#
# COMPACT_ATOMS: atom_id res chain seq x y z
N MET A 1 -19.41 -4.65 15.13
CA MET A 1 -17.97 -4.37 15.28
C MET A 1 -17.73 -2.98 14.71
N ALA A 2 -17.18 -2.05 15.49
CA ALA A 2 -16.79 -0.75 14.96
C ALA A 2 -15.74 -0.97 13.86
N SER A 3 -15.90 -0.33 12.72
CA SER A 3 -14.94 -0.45 11.63
C SER A 3 -13.62 0.25 12.01
N GLU A 4 -12.51 -0.44 11.90
CA GLU A 4 -11.17 0.14 12.13
C GLU A 4 -10.86 1.31 11.18
N ALA A 5 -11.57 1.43 10.06
CA ALA A 5 -11.36 2.49 9.07
C ALA A 5 -11.93 3.85 9.50
N ALA A 6 -13.02 3.90 10.27
CA ALA A 6 -13.67 5.17 10.66
C ALA A 6 -12.72 6.15 11.39
N PRO A 7 -11.85 5.72 12.32
CA PRO A 7 -10.85 6.61 12.92
C PRO A 7 -9.88 7.24 11.91
N PHE A 8 -9.46 6.49 10.87
CA PHE A 8 -8.58 7.02 9.82
C PHE A 8 -9.29 8.02 8.92
N ILE A 9 -10.55 7.76 8.57
CA ILE A 9 -11.39 8.72 7.81
C ILE A 9 -11.49 10.02 8.61
N ASN A 10 -11.85 9.94 9.88
CA ASN A 10 -11.98 11.11 10.75
C ASN A 10 -10.64 11.82 11.00
N ALA A 11 -9.52 11.14 10.92
CA ALA A 11 -8.18 11.71 10.96
C ALA A 11 -7.78 12.47 9.67
N GLY A 12 -8.57 12.37 8.60
CA GLY A 12 -8.37 13.12 7.36
C GLY A 12 -7.89 12.30 6.16
N SER A 13 -7.86 10.96 6.26
CA SER A 13 -7.57 10.09 5.11
C SER A 13 -8.59 10.33 4.00
N LYS A 14 -8.11 10.42 2.76
CA LYS A 14 -8.93 10.64 1.56
C LYS A 14 -8.94 9.43 0.62
N VAL A 15 -7.99 8.51 0.80
CA VAL A 15 -7.91 7.23 0.09
C VAL A 15 -7.89 6.13 1.15
N LEU A 16 -8.70 5.11 0.94
CA LEU A 16 -8.87 4.00 1.88
C LEU A 16 -8.69 2.70 1.10
N SER A 17 -7.70 1.92 1.47
CA SER A 17 -7.52 0.56 0.93
C SER A 17 -8.47 -0.41 1.63
N LEU A 18 -8.99 -1.38 0.90
CA LEU A 18 -9.81 -2.44 1.47
C LEU A 18 -8.98 -3.29 2.45
N ASN A 19 -9.59 -3.66 3.58
CA ASN A 19 -8.92 -4.48 4.60
C ASN A 19 -9.00 -5.97 4.25
N ASN A 20 -8.55 -6.33 3.07
CA ASN A 20 -8.51 -7.71 2.55
C ASN A 20 -7.10 -8.15 2.12
N TYR A 21 -6.06 -7.43 2.55
CA TYR A 21 -4.65 -7.68 2.20
C TYR A 21 -4.20 -9.15 2.40
N ALA A 22 -4.68 -9.81 3.44
CA ALA A 22 -4.34 -11.21 3.72
C ALA A 22 -5.23 -12.22 2.98
N ALA A 23 -6.27 -11.78 2.27
CA ALA A 23 -7.29 -12.63 1.68
C ALA A 23 -6.99 -13.00 0.21
N THR A 24 -5.74 -13.31 -0.11
CA THR A 24 -5.42 -13.88 -1.42
C THR A 24 -5.81 -15.36 -1.48
N PRO A 25 -6.18 -15.89 -2.67
CA PRO A 25 -6.44 -17.31 -2.83
C PRO A 25 -5.38 -18.22 -2.23
N SER A 26 -4.10 -17.95 -2.53
CA SER A 26 -2.97 -18.75 -2.03
C SER A 26 -2.78 -18.67 -0.51
N ARG A 27 -3.03 -17.50 0.11
CA ARG A 27 -2.93 -17.36 1.56
C ARG A 27 -4.08 -18.08 2.27
N LEU A 28 -5.29 -17.95 1.75
CA LEU A 28 -6.48 -18.62 2.28
C LEU A 28 -6.38 -20.14 2.14
N GLU A 29 -5.89 -20.67 1.01
CA GLU A 29 -5.62 -22.09 0.81
C GLU A 29 -4.70 -22.65 1.89
N ARG A 30 -3.62 -21.94 2.20
CA ARG A 30 -2.63 -22.35 3.21
C ARG A 30 -3.23 -22.54 4.61
N VAL A 31 -4.31 -21.83 4.92
CA VAL A 31 -5.00 -21.90 6.24
C VAL A 31 -6.33 -22.66 6.16
N GLY A 32 -6.65 -23.30 5.03
CA GLY A 32 -7.88 -24.06 4.83
C GLY A 32 -9.15 -23.20 4.75
N MET A 33 -9.03 -21.94 4.32
CA MET A 33 -10.13 -20.97 4.22
C MET A 33 -10.40 -20.53 2.76
N ARG A 34 -9.96 -21.29 1.77
CA ARG A 34 -10.13 -20.91 0.36
C ARG A 34 -11.60 -20.67 -0.03
N ASP A 35 -12.51 -21.46 0.53
CA ASP A 35 -13.95 -21.33 0.26
C ASP A 35 -14.59 -20.06 0.84
N SER A 36 -13.90 -19.38 1.76
CA SER A 36 -14.34 -18.11 2.34
C SER A 36 -13.87 -16.88 1.55
N PHE A 37 -13.24 -17.07 0.39
CA PHE A 37 -12.64 -15.99 -0.40
C PHE A 37 -13.67 -14.88 -0.73
N ASP A 38 -14.79 -15.25 -1.35
CA ASP A 38 -15.84 -14.29 -1.75
C ASP A 38 -16.49 -13.61 -0.55
N GLU A 39 -16.74 -14.36 0.53
CA GLU A 39 -17.33 -13.83 1.76
C GLU A 39 -16.41 -12.78 2.42
N ILE A 40 -15.11 -13.06 2.52
CA ILE A 40 -14.15 -12.14 3.16
C ILE A 40 -14.03 -10.84 2.36
N HIS A 41 -13.97 -10.92 1.04
CA HIS A 41 -13.92 -9.74 0.18
C HIS A 41 -15.20 -8.90 0.30
N SER A 42 -16.38 -9.54 0.20
CA SER A 42 -17.67 -8.88 0.38
C SER A 42 -17.78 -8.21 1.75
N LEU A 43 -17.35 -8.88 2.81
CA LEU A 43 -17.34 -8.33 4.17
C LEU A 43 -16.42 -7.11 4.28
N SER A 44 -15.24 -7.12 3.65
CA SER A 44 -14.30 -5.99 3.70
C SER A 44 -14.93 -4.72 3.08
N ILE A 45 -15.66 -4.86 1.97
CA ILE A 45 -16.40 -3.79 1.31
C ILE A 45 -17.52 -3.27 2.21
N GLN A 46 -18.32 -4.16 2.81
CA GLN A 46 -19.40 -3.78 3.72
C GLN A 46 -18.88 -3.02 4.94
N LEU A 47 -17.79 -3.49 5.56
CA LEU A 47 -17.16 -2.84 6.71
C LEU A 47 -16.65 -1.43 6.36
N LEU A 48 -16.05 -1.26 5.18
CA LEU A 48 -15.60 0.06 4.74
C LEU A 48 -16.77 1.01 4.47
N ASN A 49 -17.84 0.55 3.82
CA ASN A 49 -19.05 1.34 3.60
C ASN A 49 -19.70 1.74 4.92
N THR A 50 -19.73 0.85 5.91
CA THR A 50 -20.18 1.17 7.26
C THR A 50 -19.34 2.25 7.90
N ALA A 51 -18.00 2.14 7.81
CA ALA A 51 -17.09 3.16 8.33
C ALA A 51 -17.29 4.53 7.70
N ILE A 52 -17.54 4.58 6.39
CA ILE A 52 -17.84 5.83 5.68
C ILE A 52 -19.15 6.43 6.22
N SER A 53 -20.18 5.62 6.38
CA SER A 53 -21.48 6.09 6.89
C SER A 53 -21.43 6.62 8.34
N GLU A 54 -20.50 6.10 9.15
CA GLU A 54 -20.25 6.53 10.54
C GLU A 54 -19.27 7.71 10.64
N SER A 55 -18.67 8.14 9.53
CA SER A 55 -17.68 9.20 9.51
C SER A 55 -18.31 10.58 9.22
N LYS A 56 -17.48 11.63 9.36
CA LYS A 56 -17.85 13.01 8.98
C LYS A 56 -17.81 13.28 7.46
N TYR A 57 -17.38 12.32 6.64
CA TYR A 57 -17.27 12.44 5.19
C TYR A 57 -18.33 11.59 4.49
N THR A 58 -18.65 11.99 3.25
CA THR A 58 -19.52 11.20 2.36
C THR A 58 -18.67 10.33 1.44
N ARG A 59 -19.30 9.33 0.79
CA ARG A 59 -18.64 8.48 -0.20
C ARG A 59 -17.96 9.31 -1.34
N SER A 60 -18.56 10.44 -1.70
CA SER A 60 -18.05 11.34 -2.75
C SER A 60 -16.77 12.09 -2.36
N ASP A 61 -16.47 12.19 -1.07
CA ASP A 61 -15.26 12.89 -0.56
C ASP A 61 -14.02 11.99 -0.51
N LEU A 62 -14.20 10.70 -0.76
CA LEU A 62 -13.21 9.65 -0.54
C LEU A 62 -12.97 8.86 -1.84
N SER A 63 -11.81 8.21 -1.94
CA SER A 63 -11.55 7.14 -2.90
C SER A 63 -11.38 5.82 -2.17
N ILE A 64 -12.04 4.78 -2.65
CA ILE A 64 -11.84 3.41 -2.20
C ILE A 64 -10.83 2.77 -3.15
N ALA A 65 -9.76 2.22 -2.58
CA ALA A 65 -8.76 1.47 -3.31
C ALA A 65 -8.95 -0.04 -3.08
N GLY A 66 -9.08 -0.79 -4.14
CA GLY A 66 -8.93 -2.24 -4.12
C GLY A 66 -7.48 -2.59 -3.76
N CYS A 67 -7.30 -3.61 -2.96
CA CYS A 67 -5.98 -4.03 -2.49
C CYS A 67 -5.45 -5.20 -3.32
N LEU A 68 -4.26 -5.02 -3.92
CA LEU A 68 -3.53 -6.07 -4.63
C LEU A 68 -2.18 -6.30 -3.94
N PRO A 69 -2.12 -7.23 -2.96
CA PRO A 69 -0.93 -7.52 -2.18
C PRO A 69 -0.02 -8.54 -2.88
N PRO A 70 1.20 -8.79 -2.38
CA PRO A 70 1.97 -9.99 -2.72
C PRO A 70 1.15 -11.25 -2.44
N LEU A 71 1.08 -12.19 -3.38
CA LEU A 71 0.11 -13.29 -3.32
C LEU A 71 0.35 -14.26 -2.17
N ILE A 72 1.61 -14.62 -1.89
CA ILE A 72 1.92 -15.68 -0.91
C ILE A 72 2.30 -15.16 0.48
N ALA A 73 3.04 -14.07 0.57
CA ALA A 73 3.46 -13.46 1.83
C ALA A 73 4.06 -12.07 1.60
N SER A 74 3.99 -11.20 2.61
CA SER A 74 4.69 -9.91 2.61
C SER A 74 6.20 -10.12 2.75
N TYR A 75 6.99 -9.22 2.16
CA TYR A 75 8.46 -9.21 2.24
C TYR A 75 9.17 -10.47 1.73
N THR A 76 8.46 -11.31 1.00
CA THR A 76 9.00 -12.54 0.41
C THR A 76 9.25 -12.30 -1.07
N ALA A 77 10.52 -12.23 -1.45
CA ALA A 77 10.94 -11.90 -2.82
C ALA A 77 10.71 -13.05 -3.83
N GLU A 78 10.58 -14.28 -3.37
CA GLU A 78 10.47 -15.45 -4.24
C GLU A 78 9.09 -16.12 -4.17
N ASP A 79 8.24 -15.79 -5.13
CA ASP A 79 7.18 -16.70 -5.53
C ASP A 79 7.68 -17.56 -6.70
N ARG A 80 7.81 -18.88 -6.48
CA ARG A 80 8.38 -19.84 -7.47
C ARG A 80 7.39 -20.26 -8.55
N ARG A 81 6.14 -19.89 -8.42
CA ARG A 81 5.09 -20.20 -9.40
C ARG A 81 5.35 -19.50 -10.74
N GLY A 82 4.77 -20.03 -11.81
CA GLY A 82 4.86 -19.42 -13.13
C GLY A 82 4.09 -18.08 -13.23
N ASN A 83 4.50 -17.20 -14.13
CA ASN A 83 3.83 -15.89 -14.30
C ASN A 83 2.34 -16.05 -14.63
N LYS A 84 1.96 -17.07 -15.40
CA LYS A 84 0.55 -17.33 -15.72
C LYS A 84 -0.26 -17.63 -14.46
N GLU A 85 0.24 -18.45 -13.57
CA GLU A 85 -0.44 -18.81 -12.32
C GLU A 85 -0.64 -17.60 -11.41
N LEU A 86 0.39 -16.75 -11.30
CA LEU A 86 0.30 -15.50 -10.57
C LEU A 86 -0.68 -14.51 -11.23
N PHE A 87 -0.65 -14.41 -12.54
CA PHE A 87 -1.57 -13.58 -13.31
C PHE A 87 -3.03 -14.02 -13.09
N ASP A 88 -3.33 -15.30 -13.21
CA ASP A 88 -4.67 -15.84 -13.00
C ASP A 88 -5.18 -15.55 -11.59
N GLU A 89 -4.29 -15.58 -10.57
CA GLU A 89 -4.66 -15.26 -9.19
C GLU A 89 -4.93 -13.74 -9.01
N TYR A 90 -4.17 -12.86 -9.65
CA TYR A 90 -4.47 -11.43 -9.65
C TYR A 90 -5.77 -11.08 -10.39
N ILE A 91 -6.09 -11.79 -11.48
CA ILE A 91 -7.40 -11.65 -12.16
C ILE A 91 -8.54 -11.89 -11.16
N LEU A 92 -8.50 -13.02 -10.41
CA LEU A 92 -9.51 -13.33 -9.40
C LEU A 92 -9.64 -12.22 -8.34
N LEU A 93 -8.51 -11.65 -7.87
CA LEU A 93 -8.51 -10.56 -6.90
C LEU A 93 -9.12 -9.27 -7.47
N ILE A 94 -8.86 -8.96 -8.73
CA ILE A 94 -9.41 -7.78 -9.40
C ILE A 94 -10.91 -7.95 -9.62
N GLU A 95 -11.34 -9.09 -10.19
CA GLU A 95 -12.75 -9.39 -10.44
C GLU A 95 -13.61 -9.29 -9.18
N GLN A 96 -13.06 -9.71 -8.03
CA GLN A 96 -13.77 -9.66 -6.75
C GLN A 96 -13.99 -8.26 -6.19
N GLN A 97 -13.27 -7.25 -6.69
CA GLN A 97 -13.27 -5.90 -6.11
C GLN A 97 -13.68 -4.81 -7.11
N ILE A 98 -13.61 -5.05 -8.41
CA ILE A 98 -13.64 -4.03 -9.46
C ILE A 98 -14.91 -3.17 -9.45
N ASP A 99 -16.06 -3.75 -9.10
CA ASP A 99 -17.34 -3.03 -9.11
C ASP A 99 -17.54 -2.11 -7.89
N ASP A 100 -16.72 -2.26 -6.84
CA ASP A 100 -16.88 -1.58 -5.55
C ASP A 100 -15.80 -0.54 -5.25
N VAL A 101 -14.76 -0.44 -6.10
CA VAL A 101 -13.59 0.42 -5.87
C VAL A 101 -13.42 1.50 -6.94
N ASP A 102 -12.74 2.59 -6.60
CA ASP A 102 -12.45 3.68 -7.53
C ASP A 102 -11.12 3.49 -8.26
N LEU A 103 -10.18 2.75 -7.64
CA LEU A 103 -8.85 2.46 -8.16
C LEU A 103 -8.29 1.20 -7.50
N PHE A 104 -7.18 0.69 -8.00
CA PHE A 104 -6.43 -0.38 -7.35
C PHE A 104 -5.10 0.13 -6.83
N LEU A 105 -4.78 -0.25 -5.59
CA LEU A 105 -3.49 -0.02 -4.96
C LEU A 105 -2.74 -1.35 -4.90
N VAL A 106 -1.68 -1.44 -5.69
CA VAL A 106 -0.73 -2.56 -5.63
C VAL A 106 0.20 -2.31 -4.45
N GLU A 107 0.21 -3.17 -3.45
CA GLU A 107 0.90 -2.90 -2.19
C GLU A 107 2.06 -3.85 -1.92
N THR A 108 3.18 -3.30 -1.47
CA THR A 108 4.31 -4.05 -0.86
C THR A 108 5.01 -4.99 -1.85
N MET A 109 5.13 -4.59 -3.12
CA MET A 109 5.82 -5.40 -4.12
C MET A 109 7.31 -5.51 -3.81
N SER A 110 7.79 -6.74 -3.70
CA SER A 110 9.14 -7.08 -3.26
C SER A 110 10.10 -7.38 -4.42
N SER A 111 9.58 -7.61 -5.64
CA SER A 111 10.38 -8.03 -6.80
C SER A 111 9.85 -7.47 -8.12
N ILE A 112 10.72 -7.38 -9.11
CA ILE A 112 10.36 -6.99 -10.49
C ILE A 112 9.37 -7.99 -11.10
N LYS A 113 9.49 -9.27 -10.78
CA LYS A 113 8.55 -10.29 -11.24
C LYS A 113 7.11 -10.00 -10.79
N GLU A 114 6.91 -9.69 -9.51
CA GLU A 114 5.58 -9.33 -8.97
C GLU A 114 5.03 -8.10 -9.66
N ILE A 115 5.86 -7.06 -9.85
CA ILE A 115 5.47 -5.82 -10.53
C ILE A 115 4.98 -6.11 -11.95
N ILE A 116 5.71 -6.91 -12.72
CA ILE A 116 5.33 -7.26 -14.10
C ILE A 116 3.96 -7.93 -14.10
N VAL A 117 3.78 -8.96 -13.30
CA VAL A 117 2.57 -9.78 -13.35
C VAL A 117 1.34 -9.01 -12.92
N VAL A 118 1.43 -8.24 -11.83
CA VAL A 118 0.27 -7.48 -11.33
C VAL A 118 -0.09 -6.31 -12.27
N THR A 119 0.92 -5.67 -12.89
CA THR A 119 0.64 -4.61 -13.87
C THR A 119 0.04 -5.17 -15.16
N ASP A 120 0.45 -6.36 -15.61
CA ASP A 120 -0.17 -7.04 -16.75
C ASP A 120 -1.63 -7.43 -16.44
N ALA A 121 -1.94 -7.83 -15.20
CA ALA A 121 -3.31 -8.11 -14.79
C ALA A 121 -4.18 -6.83 -14.77
N LEU A 122 -3.65 -5.70 -14.31
CA LEU A 122 -4.36 -4.42 -14.38
C LEU A 122 -4.56 -3.95 -15.82
N ASP A 123 -3.56 -4.13 -16.69
CA ASP A 123 -3.66 -3.83 -18.13
C ASP A 123 -4.77 -4.63 -18.81
N HIS A 124 -4.99 -5.88 -18.39
CA HIS A 124 -6.06 -6.74 -18.93
C HIS A 124 -7.46 -6.10 -18.76
N PHE A 125 -7.68 -5.36 -17.69
CA PHE A 125 -8.93 -4.64 -17.42
C PHE A 125 -8.89 -3.16 -17.81
N GLY A 126 -7.77 -2.67 -18.31
CA GLY A 126 -7.57 -1.24 -18.62
C GLY A 126 -7.61 -0.33 -17.40
N LEU A 127 -7.11 -0.82 -16.26
CA LEU A 127 -7.15 -0.15 -14.97
C LEU A 127 -5.88 0.65 -14.69
N GLY A 128 -6.03 1.70 -13.88
CA GLY A 128 -4.91 2.51 -13.39
C GLY A 128 -3.97 1.73 -12.47
N LYS A 129 -2.67 2.09 -12.50
CA LYS A 129 -1.57 1.40 -11.82
C LYS A 129 -0.94 2.28 -10.75
N TYR A 130 -1.44 2.17 -9.54
CA TYR A 130 -0.83 2.77 -8.35
C TYR A 130 0.02 1.71 -7.65
N VAL A 131 1.34 1.73 -7.87
CA VAL A 131 2.22 0.62 -7.49
C VAL A 131 3.15 0.99 -6.36
N SER A 132 3.09 0.24 -5.27
CA SER A 132 3.90 0.46 -4.07
C SER A 132 4.97 -0.62 -3.92
N LEU A 133 6.20 -0.17 -3.77
CA LEU A 133 7.40 -0.99 -3.65
C LEU A 133 7.86 -1.05 -2.19
N THR A 134 8.25 -2.22 -1.71
CA THR A 134 8.90 -2.37 -0.41
C THR A 134 10.40 -2.60 -0.59
N LEU A 135 11.18 -1.87 0.22
CA LEU A 135 12.63 -1.81 0.11
C LEU A 135 13.32 -2.69 1.15
N ASP A 136 14.53 -3.09 0.85
CA ASP A 136 15.44 -3.62 1.87
C ASP A 136 15.81 -2.50 2.84
N ASP A 137 15.64 -2.73 4.14
CA ASP A 137 15.84 -1.69 5.16
C ASP A 137 17.32 -1.36 5.38
N ASP A 138 18.26 -2.27 5.05
CA ASP A 138 19.71 -2.02 5.12
C ASP A 138 20.25 -1.41 3.82
N TYR A 139 19.60 -1.70 2.68
CA TYR A 139 20.04 -1.28 1.35
C TYR A 139 18.93 -0.49 0.61
N PRO A 140 18.73 0.80 0.90
CA PRO A 140 17.59 1.61 0.42
C PRO A 140 17.45 1.70 -1.11
N ASN A 141 18.47 1.30 -1.84
CA ASN A 141 18.46 1.29 -3.31
C ASN A 141 17.99 -0.06 -3.90
N LEU A 142 17.67 -1.03 -3.05
CA LEU A 142 17.26 -2.36 -3.45
C LEU A 142 15.82 -2.65 -3.00
N LEU A 143 15.10 -3.38 -3.85
CA LEU A 143 13.90 -4.10 -3.44
C LEU A 143 14.31 -5.25 -2.49
N ARG A 144 13.37 -5.85 -1.80
CA ARG A 144 13.68 -7.00 -0.91
C ARG A 144 14.18 -8.23 -1.66
N SER A 145 13.96 -8.32 -2.96
CA SER A 145 14.56 -9.31 -3.87
C SER A 145 16.05 -9.12 -4.11
N GLY A 146 16.61 -7.96 -3.74
CA GLY A 146 17.94 -7.55 -4.12
C GLY A 146 18.03 -6.87 -5.50
N GLU A 147 16.93 -6.73 -6.22
CA GLU A 147 16.87 -6.02 -7.49
C GLU A 147 16.93 -4.50 -7.27
N ASN A 148 17.47 -3.78 -8.27
CA ASN A 148 17.70 -2.34 -8.11
C ASN A 148 16.40 -1.53 -8.19
N LEU A 149 16.19 -0.61 -7.27
CA LEU A 149 15.02 0.29 -7.25
C LEU A 149 14.89 1.11 -8.54
N VAL A 150 16.00 1.58 -9.10
CA VAL A 150 15.98 2.38 -10.35
C VAL A 150 15.47 1.55 -11.53
N ASP A 151 15.75 0.26 -11.56
CA ASP A 151 15.27 -0.62 -12.63
C ASP A 151 13.76 -0.89 -12.47
N ALA A 152 13.28 -1.03 -11.24
CA ALA A 152 11.84 -1.12 -10.95
C ALA A 152 11.10 0.18 -11.33
N ILE A 153 11.68 1.34 -11.04
CA ILE A 153 11.12 2.64 -11.45
C ILE A 153 11.02 2.73 -12.97
N LYS A 154 12.10 2.44 -13.71
CA LYS A 154 12.09 2.45 -15.19
C LYS A 154 11.06 1.49 -15.77
N LEU A 155 10.91 0.30 -15.17
CA LEU A 155 9.88 -0.64 -15.58
C LEU A 155 8.49 -0.03 -15.43
N LEU A 156 8.20 0.62 -14.30
CA LEU A 156 6.92 1.25 -14.04
C LEU A 156 6.65 2.46 -14.96
N GLU A 157 7.70 3.22 -15.34
CA GLU A 157 7.60 4.24 -16.40
C GLU A 157 7.21 3.60 -17.74
N MET A 158 7.88 2.52 -18.14
CA MET A 158 7.56 1.79 -19.37
C MET A 158 6.16 1.18 -19.37
N LYS A 159 5.67 0.80 -18.19
CA LYS A 159 4.31 0.27 -17.97
C LYS A 159 3.26 1.37 -17.81
N SER A 160 3.64 2.65 -17.93
CA SER A 160 2.76 3.80 -17.75
C SER A 160 2.00 3.76 -16.42
N ALA A 161 2.74 3.59 -15.33
CA ALA A 161 2.15 3.64 -13.98
C ALA A 161 1.61 5.04 -13.69
N ASP A 162 0.45 5.13 -13.03
CA ASP A 162 -0.18 6.40 -12.64
C ASP A 162 0.46 6.99 -11.38
N ALA A 163 1.01 6.14 -10.53
CA ALA A 163 1.85 6.56 -9.41
C ALA A 163 2.81 5.45 -8.98
N ILE A 164 3.98 5.86 -8.47
CA ILE A 164 4.96 4.97 -7.83
C ILE A 164 5.09 5.34 -6.37
N LEU A 165 4.87 4.38 -5.48
CA LEU A 165 4.88 4.60 -4.04
C LEU A 165 5.97 3.74 -3.40
N LEU A 166 6.46 4.18 -2.25
CA LEU A 166 7.31 3.37 -1.37
C LEU A 166 6.54 3.07 -0.09
N ASN A 167 6.40 1.79 0.26
CA ASN A 167 5.64 1.43 1.44
C ASN A 167 6.28 0.33 2.29
N CYS A 168 5.72 0.17 3.47
CA CYS A 168 6.08 -0.93 4.39
C CYS A 168 7.59 -1.16 4.57
N SER A 169 8.34 -0.07 4.53
CA SER A 169 9.77 0.04 4.82
C SER A 169 9.96 1.08 5.93
N CYS A 170 11.12 1.11 6.58
CA CYS A 170 11.43 2.12 7.58
C CYS A 170 11.37 3.53 6.99
N PRO A 171 10.91 4.55 7.73
CA PRO A 171 10.86 5.94 7.24
C PRO A 171 12.21 6.47 6.75
N GLU A 172 13.30 6.08 7.40
CA GLU A 172 14.68 6.44 7.04
C GLU A 172 15.08 5.88 5.68
N THR A 173 14.74 4.62 5.45
CA THR A 173 14.97 3.93 4.17
C THR A 173 14.22 4.62 3.04
N ILE A 174 12.93 4.92 3.25
CA ILE A 174 12.12 5.66 2.29
C ILE A 174 12.71 7.04 2.01
N SER A 175 13.09 7.79 3.05
CA SER A 175 13.70 9.12 2.89
C SER A 175 14.96 9.09 2.04
N SER A 176 15.80 8.07 2.19
CA SER A 176 16.97 7.85 1.35
C SER A 176 16.61 7.50 -0.08
N ALA A 177 15.69 6.57 -0.28
CA ALA A 177 15.28 6.07 -1.58
C ALA A 177 14.58 7.13 -2.44
N LEU A 178 13.80 8.04 -1.85
CA LEU A 178 13.09 9.11 -2.55
C LEU A 178 14.05 10.07 -3.31
N THR A 179 15.33 10.11 -2.96
CA THR A 179 16.34 10.85 -3.74
C THR A 179 16.48 10.34 -5.18
N LYS A 180 16.06 9.11 -5.47
CA LYS A 180 16.08 8.52 -6.82
C LYS A 180 14.92 8.99 -7.71
N PHE A 181 13.91 9.64 -7.13
CA PHE A 181 12.70 10.09 -7.83
C PHE A 181 12.82 11.53 -8.39
N LYS A 182 13.97 12.18 -8.26
CA LYS A 182 14.16 13.61 -8.58
C LYS A 182 13.81 14.00 -10.02
N ASN A 183 13.92 13.09 -10.99
CA ASN A 183 13.72 13.37 -12.42
C ASN A 183 12.62 12.46 -13.01
N ILE A 184 11.65 12.09 -12.23
CA ILE A 184 10.54 11.22 -12.65
C ILE A 184 9.30 12.09 -12.80
N ASP A 185 8.64 12.00 -13.96
CA ASP A 185 7.41 12.75 -14.24
C ASP A 185 6.16 12.10 -13.62
N ILE A 186 6.23 10.78 -13.30
CA ILE A 186 5.15 10.05 -12.65
C ILE A 186 4.97 10.55 -11.21
N PRO A 187 3.74 10.82 -10.75
CA PRO A 187 3.47 11.11 -9.36
C PRO A 187 4.02 10.01 -8.43
N PHE A 188 4.62 10.41 -7.33
CA PHE A 188 5.14 9.44 -6.38
C PHE A 188 4.79 9.80 -4.94
N GLY A 189 4.96 8.84 -4.05
CA GLY A 189 4.61 9.02 -2.65
C GLY A 189 5.19 7.97 -1.72
N ALA A 190 4.75 8.03 -0.45
CA ALA A 190 5.25 7.14 0.58
C ALA A 190 4.25 6.91 1.72
N TYR A 191 4.27 5.68 2.27
CA TYR A 191 3.57 5.30 3.49
C TYR A 191 4.36 4.20 4.23
N ALA A 192 5.20 4.66 5.19
CA ALA A 192 6.12 3.80 5.92
C ALA A 192 5.42 2.93 6.97
N ASN A 193 6.12 1.90 7.44
CA ASN A 193 5.74 1.17 8.65
C ASN A 193 6.40 1.77 9.89
N GLY A 194 5.88 1.40 11.06
CA GLY A 194 6.41 1.77 12.37
C GLY A 194 7.05 0.60 13.12
N PHE A 195 7.55 -0.43 12.43
CA PHE A 195 8.29 -1.51 13.05
C PHE A 195 9.77 -1.18 13.21
N SER A 196 10.40 -1.73 14.25
CA SER A 196 11.85 -1.64 14.46
C SER A 196 12.62 -2.39 13.37
N SER A 197 12.10 -3.52 12.91
CA SER A 197 12.61 -4.33 11.79
C SER A 197 11.53 -5.29 11.30
N VAL A 198 11.53 -5.61 10.03
CA VAL A 198 10.67 -6.67 9.46
C VAL A 198 11.43 -7.96 9.14
N LYS A 199 12.73 -8.03 9.44
CA LYS A 199 13.61 -9.17 9.12
C LYS A 199 13.19 -10.47 9.83
N ASP A 200 12.57 -10.36 10.99
CA ASP A 200 12.11 -11.51 11.76
C ASP A 200 10.78 -12.09 11.28
N LEU A 201 10.13 -11.42 10.31
CA LEU A 201 8.90 -11.92 9.73
C LEU A 201 9.19 -13.07 8.76
N LYS A 202 9.13 -14.29 9.29
CA LYS A 202 9.29 -15.51 8.49
C LYS A 202 8.02 -15.80 7.67
N PHE A 203 8.21 -16.47 6.54
CA PHE A 203 7.12 -16.94 5.69
C PHE A 203 6.00 -17.62 6.51
N GLY A 204 4.76 -17.20 6.30
CA GLY A 204 3.59 -17.74 6.98
C GLY A 204 3.37 -17.26 8.41
N LYS A 205 4.18 -16.34 8.93
CA LYS A 205 3.95 -15.69 10.23
C LYS A 205 3.16 -14.39 10.07
N SER A 206 2.44 -14.02 11.13
CA SER A 206 1.75 -12.73 11.24
C SER A 206 2.73 -11.64 11.68
N VAL A 207 2.43 -10.39 11.31
CA VAL A 207 3.15 -9.18 11.76
C VAL A 207 3.14 -8.98 13.28
N ASN A 208 2.29 -9.69 14.01
CA ASN A 208 2.22 -9.66 15.48
C ASN A 208 3.51 -10.13 16.18
N VAL A 209 4.45 -10.75 15.44
CA VAL A 209 5.77 -11.11 15.96
C VAL A 209 6.78 -9.98 15.88
N LEU A 210 6.43 -8.88 15.19
CA LEU A 210 7.30 -7.72 15.02
C LEU A 210 7.12 -6.72 16.16
N GLU A 211 8.19 -6.02 16.48
CA GLU A 211 8.21 -5.01 17.53
C GLU A 211 7.94 -3.61 16.95
N ALA A 212 6.93 -2.93 17.50
CA ALA A 212 6.64 -1.55 17.16
C ALA A 212 7.71 -0.59 17.69
N ARG A 213 8.02 0.45 16.95
CA ARG A 213 8.95 1.52 17.37
C ARG A 213 8.31 2.42 18.41
N ASN A 214 8.99 2.58 19.54
CA ASN A 214 8.55 3.49 20.60
C ASN A 214 8.97 4.96 20.34
N ASP A 215 9.92 5.17 19.43
CA ASP A 215 10.48 6.49 19.07
C ASP A 215 9.78 7.14 17.87
N LEU A 216 8.82 6.46 17.23
CA LEU A 216 8.13 6.93 16.03
C LEU A 216 6.69 7.36 16.37
N GLY A 217 6.55 8.37 17.22
CA GLY A 217 5.25 8.98 17.51
C GLY A 217 4.76 9.90 16.37
N PRO A 218 3.54 10.50 16.52
CA PRO A 218 2.95 11.34 15.47
C PRO A 218 3.81 12.52 15.04
N ASP A 219 4.52 13.18 15.94
CA ASP A 219 5.39 14.32 15.62
C ASP A 219 6.68 13.89 14.92
N GLU A 220 7.24 12.75 15.29
CA GLU A 220 8.41 12.17 14.65
C GLU A 220 8.07 11.69 13.24
N TYR A 221 6.94 11.02 13.08
CA TYR A 221 6.45 10.59 11.77
C TYR A 221 6.20 11.79 10.84
N LEU A 222 5.62 12.86 11.37
CA LEU A 222 5.41 14.10 10.63
C LEU A 222 6.72 14.66 10.04
N LYS A 223 7.85 14.58 10.76
CA LYS A 223 9.14 15.07 10.23
C LYS A 223 9.53 14.33 8.97
N PHE A 224 9.36 13.01 8.93
CA PHE A 224 9.59 12.20 7.72
C PHE A 224 8.63 12.58 6.60
N VAL A 225 7.35 12.75 6.88
CA VAL A 225 6.36 13.15 5.88
C VAL A 225 6.72 14.49 5.25
N MET A 226 7.13 15.49 6.06
CA MET A 226 7.54 16.81 5.56
C MET A 226 8.82 16.73 4.71
N ASP A 227 9.77 15.88 5.08
CA ASP A 227 10.94 15.58 4.25
C ASP A 227 10.55 14.97 2.90
N TRP A 228 9.65 13.99 2.89
CA TRP A 228 9.18 13.36 1.64
C TRP A 228 8.47 14.36 0.72
N ILE A 229 7.60 15.20 1.27
CA ILE A 229 6.93 16.28 0.53
C ILE A 229 7.95 17.25 -0.05
N SER A 230 8.98 17.63 0.72
CA SER A 230 10.06 18.50 0.23
C SER A 230 10.85 17.91 -0.93
N LYS A 231 10.88 16.58 -1.04
CA LYS A 231 11.47 15.81 -2.15
C LYS A 231 10.52 15.63 -3.34
N GLY A 232 9.26 16.07 -3.22
CA GLY A 232 8.26 16.03 -4.28
C GLY A 232 7.19 14.94 -4.13
N ALA A 233 7.17 14.20 -3.02
CA ALA A 233 6.10 13.22 -2.79
C ALA A 233 4.73 13.91 -2.70
N ARG A 234 3.73 13.34 -3.39
CA ARG A 234 2.36 13.87 -3.48
C ARG A 234 1.31 12.97 -2.85
N ILE A 235 1.61 11.70 -2.65
CA ILE A 235 0.73 10.71 -2.03
C ILE A 235 1.38 10.27 -0.73
N ILE A 236 0.72 10.56 0.39
CA ILE A 236 1.25 10.33 1.73
C ILE A 236 0.24 9.49 2.51
N GLY A 237 0.73 8.54 3.27
CA GLY A 237 -0.09 7.70 4.14
C GLY A 237 0.70 7.10 5.28
N GLY A 238 0.21 6.00 5.80
CA GLY A 238 0.89 5.17 6.80
C GLY A 238 0.56 3.70 6.58
N CYS A 239 1.51 2.81 6.85
CA CYS A 239 1.34 1.37 6.83
C CYS A 239 1.24 0.84 8.28
N CYS A 240 1.69 -0.38 8.54
CA CYS A 240 1.65 -1.01 9.86
C CYS A 240 2.18 -0.08 10.97
N GLU A 241 1.54 -0.07 12.14
CA GLU A 241 1.85 0.73 13.33
C GLU A 241 1.68 2.27 13.15
N ILE A 242 1.34 2.75 11.97
CA ILE A 242 1.01 4.17 11.74
C ILE A 242 -0.50 4.34 11.84
N GLY A 243 -0.95 4.68 13.04
CA GLY A 243 -2.37 4.76 13.38
C GLY A 243 -3.02 6.13 13.12
N PRO A 244 -4.32 6.26 13.46
CA PRO A 244 -5.11 7.47 13.21
C PRO A 244 -4.52 8.75 13.81
N LYS A 245 -3.82 8.67 14.95
CA LYS A 245 -3.15 9.83 15.56
C LYS A 245 -2.03 10.39 14.69
N HIS A 246 -1.27 9.53 14.01
CA HIS A 246 -0.24 9.92 13.06
C HIS A 246 -0.87 10.63 11.85
N ILE A 247 -1.91 10.04 11.28
CA ILE A 247 -2.62 10.61 10.13
C ILE A 247 -3.25 11.96 10.47
N ASN A 248 -3.88 12.08 11.64
CA ASN A 248 -4.45 13.34 12.10
C ASN A 248 -3.38 14.43 12.22
N ARG A 249 -2.24 14.11 12.84
CA ARG A 249 -1.12 15.05 13.02
C ARG A 249 -0.55 15.53 11.67
N VAL A 250 -0.44 14.61 10.71
CA VAL A 250 -0.01 14.92 9.34
C VAL A 250 -1.05 15.81 8.66
N SER A 251 -2.33 15.43 8.69
CA SER A 251 -3.44 16.18 8.06
C SER A 251 -3.52 17.60 8.59
N ASP A 252 -3.48 17.77 9.91
CA ASP A 252 -3.52 19.10 10.55
C ASP A 252 -2.35 19.97 10.09
N GLN A 253 -1.12 19.43 10.07
CA GLN A 253 0.05 20.20 9.65
C GLN A 253 0.01 20.56 8.16
N LEU A 254 -0.48 19.67 7.31
CA LEU A 254 -0.65 19.96 5.88
C LEU A 254 -1.62 21.13 5.68
N HIS A 255 -2.75 21.14 6.37
CA HIS A 255 -3.71 22.24 6.31
C HIS A 255 -3.11 23.55 6.81
N LEU A 256 -2.37 23.51 7.94
CA LEU A 256 -1.67 24.71 8.47
C LEU A 256 -0.65 25.28 7.48
N ASN A 257 -0.02 24.44 6.69
CA ASN A 257 0.94 24.84 5.66
C ASN A 257 0.25 25.24 4.32
N GLY A 258 -1.08 25.28 4.26
CA GLY A 258 -1.85 25.66 3.07
C GLY A 258 -2.00 24.55 2.02
N TYR A 259 -1.65 23.31 2.33
CA TYR A 259 -1.91 22.19 1.43
C TYR A 259 -3.39 21.79 1.48
N THR A 260 -3.93 21.45 0.32
CA THR A 260 -5.27 20.83 0.22
C THR A 260 -5.12 19.34 -0.02
N THR A 261 -5.66 18.54 0.90
CA THR A 261 -5.74 17.09 0.73
C THR A 261 -6.98 16.72 -0.08
N MET A 262 -6.84 15.85 -1.05
CA MET A 262 -7.95 15.40 -1.89
C MET A 262 -7.89 13.90 -2.18
N LYS A 263 -9.03 13.36 -2.56
CA LYS A 263 -9.12 11.99 -3.07
C LYS A 263 -8.34 11.85 -4.37
N LEU A 264 -7.84 10.65 -4.65
CA LEU A 264 -7.29 10.32 -5.95
C LEU A 264 -8.44 10.30 -7.00
N ARG A 265 -8.14 10.76 -8.20
CA ARG A 265 -9.04 10.69 -9.35
C ARG A 265 -8.35 9.88 -10.44
N LEU A 266 -9.08 8.99 -11.07
CA LEU A 266 -8.70 8.40 -12.35
C LEU A 266 -8.80 9.44 -13.46
#